data_404050df7e513800514eb13f35b462bf
#
_entry.id   404050df7e513800514eb13f35b462bf
#
_cell.length_a   1.000
_cell.length_b   1.000
_cell.length_c   1.000
_cell.angle_alpha   90.00
_cell.angle_beta   90.00
_cell.angle_gamma   90.00
#
_symmetry.space_group_name_H-M   'P 1'
#
loop_
_entity.id
_entity.type
_entity.pdbx_description
1 polymer ?
#
loop_
_entity_poly.entity_id
_entity_poly.type
_entity_poly.pdbx_seq_one_letter_code
_entity_poly.pdbx_strand_id
1 'polypeptide(L)'
;FLVAGPPVPDRAGVGLSIGAVLLMVSLLLAVASFLPSTNLEKHLLGARAEPADTDNLLYYGHIARYEPKALVRAIATHYYGLAGEAAEPSRFSVDLAGQIVTNARITVRKLDFFRYSLLLFTAGVLIAAAAMALAAVVVS
;
A
#
# COMPACT_ATOMS: atom_id res chain seq x y z
N PHE A 1 48.04 2.73 1.51
CA PHE A 1 47.88 2.37 2.94
C PHE A 1 46.42 2.68 3.28
N LEU A 2 45.55 1.68 3.22
CA LEU A 2 44.20 1.74 3.81
C LEU A 2 44.41 1.59 5.33
N VAL A 3 44.27 2.68 6.07
CA VAL A 3 44.20 2.63 7.52
C VAL A 3 42.89 1.90 7.85
N ALA A 4 43.00 0.65 8.30
CA ALA A 4 41.85 -0.06 8.84
C ALA A 4 41.37 0.73 10.06
N GLY A 5 40.17 1.31 9.98
CA GLY A 5 39.55 1.96 11.13
C GLY A 5 39.34 0.94 12.28
N PRO A 6 39.09 1.41 13.51
CA PRO A 6 38.84 0.53 14.65
C PRO A 6 37.68 -0.42 14.34
N PRO A 7 37.75 -1.70 14.79
CA PRO A 7 36.66 -2.66 14.54
C PRO A 7 35.36 -2.14 15.16
N VAL A 8 34.31 -2.10 14.33
CA VAL A 8 32.95 -1.73 14.78
C VAL A 8 32.53 -2.78 15.81
N PRO A 9 32.02 -2.38 17.00
CA PRO A 9 31.54 -3.34 17.99
C PRO A 9 30.52 -4.29 17.38
N ASP A 10 30.58 -5.59 17.66
CA ASP A 10 29.71 -6.62 17.05
C ASP A 10 28.22 -6.26 17.07
N ARG A 11 27.76 -5.68 18.19
CA ARG A 11 26.35 -5.22 18.32
C ARG A 11 25.98 -4.08 17.37
N ALA A 12 26.89 -3.14 17.13
CA ALA A 12 26.68 -2.06 16.19
C ALA A 12 26.69 -2.59 14.74
N GLY A 13 27.56 -3.54 14.42
CA GLY A 13 27.59 -4.24 13.14
C GLY A 13 26.29 -4.97 12.83
N VAL A 14 25.73 -5.67 13.81
CA VAL A 14 24.42 -6.32 13.68
C VAL A 14 23.31 -5.30 13.44
N GLY A 15 23.26 -4.21 14.19
CA GLY A 15 22.25 -3.15 14.01
C GLY A 15 22.32 -2.50 12.63
N LEU A 16 23.52 -2.21 12.13
CA LEU A 16 23.73 -1.67 10.79
C LEU A 16 23.27 -2.66 9.69
N SER A 17 23.57 -3.96 9.88
CA SER A 17 23.13 -5.01 8.93
C SER A 17 21.61 -5.13 8.88
N ILE A 18 20.93 -5.12 10.02
CA ILE A 18 19.46 -5.13 10.09
C ILE A 18 18.88 -3.87 9.43
N GLY A 19 19.42 -2.70 9.73
CA GLY A 19 19.02 -1.44 9.09
C GLY A 19 19.16 -1.50 7.57
N ALA A 20 20.29 -2.00 7.07
CA ALA A 20 20.53 -2.14 5.63
C ALA A 20 19.53 -3.11 4.95
N VAL A 21 19.23 -4.24 5.59
CA VAL A 21 18.21 -5.18 5.07
C VAL A 21 16.83 -4.54 5.00
N LEU A 22 16.41 -3.82 6.05
CA LEU A 22 15.12 -3.12 6.06
C LEU A 22 15.04 -2.06 4.97
N LEU A 23 16.11 -1.30 4.74
CA LEU A 23 16.18 -0.31 3.66
C LEU A 23 16.10 -0.97 2.29
N MET A 24 16.75 -2.10 2.08
CA MET A 24 16.70 -2.86 0.84
C MET A 24 15.28 -3.37 0.58
N VAL A 25 14.63 -3.98 1.58
CA VAL A 25 13.23 -4.45 1.45
C VAL A 25 12.29 -3.29 1.20
N SER A 26 12.48 -2.15 1.88
CA SER A 26 11.72 -0.92 1.64
C SER A 26 11.83 -0.48 0.17
N LEU A 27 13.04 -0.42 -0.37
CA LEU A 27 13.27 -0.04 -1.76
C LEU A 27 12.56 -1.00 -2.73
N LEU A 28 12.65 -2.31 -2.49
CA LEU A 28 11.98 -3.32 -3.32
C LEU A 28 10.45 -3.14 -3.31
N LEU A 29 9.86 -2.86 -2.14
CA LEU A 29 8.42 -2.58 -2.03
C LEU A 29 8.04 -1.28 -2.73
N ALA A 30 8.85 -0.23 -2.62
CA ALA A 30 8.64 1.02 -3.34
C ALA A 30 8.61 0.78 -4.85
N VAL A 31 9.60 0.06 -5.38
CA VAL A 31 9.65 -0.31 -6.82
C VAL A 31 8.45 -1.16 -7.21
N ALA A 32 8.07 -2.15 -6.39
CA ALA A 32 6.92 -3.01 -6.63
C ALA A 32 5.60 -2.23 -6.72
N SER A 33 5.48 -1.07 -6.03
CA SER A 33 4.30 -0.21 -6.13
C SER A 33 4.08 0.35 -7.53
N PHE A 34 5.13 0.49 -8.34
CA PHE A 34 5.07 1.00 -9.73
C PHE A 34 4.86 -0.08 -10.78
N LEU A 35 5.05 -1.37 -10.43
CA LEU A 35 4.85 -2.44 -11.38
C LEU A 35 3.37 -2.53 -11.80
N PRO A 36 3.09 -2.72 -13.11
CA PRO A 36 1.74 -2.93 -13.57
C PRO A 36 1.15 -4.19 -12.93
N SER A 37 -0.11 -4.11 -12.50
CA SER A 37 -0.82 -5.22 -11.88
C SER A 37 -1.09 -6.30 -12.92
N THR A 38 -0.23 -7.29 -12.99
CA THR A 38 -0.50 -8.57 -13.65
C THR A 38 -1.10 -9.54 -12.64
N ASN A 39 -1.72 -10.61 -13.08
CA ASN A 39 -2.53 -11.63 -12.37
C ASN A 39 -2.14 -12.06 -10.92
N LEU A 40 -1.12 -11.48 -10.31
CA LEU A 40 -0.76 -11.65 -8.90
C LEU A 40 -1.87 -11.16 -7.93
N GLU A 41 -2.81 -10.39 -8.44
CA GLU A 41 -3.89 -9.74 -7.66
C GLU A 41 -4.79 -10.74 -6.92
N LYS A 42 -5.00 -11.92 -7.49
CA LYS A 42 -5.91 -12.93 -6.94
C LYS A 42 -5.36 -13.66 -5.72
N HIS A 43 -4.03 -13.66 -5.52
CA HIS A 43 -3.39 -14.49 -4.49
C HIS A 43 -2.83 -13.70 -3.30
N LEU A 44 -2.62 -12.38 -3.42
CA LEU A 44 -1.96 -11.57 -2.40
C LEU A 44 -2.89 -10.62 -1.64
N LEU A 45 -4.11 -10.40 -2.13
CA LEU A 45 -5.07 -9.52 -1.45
C LEU A 45 -6.07 -10.38 -0.70
N GLY A 46 -6.00 -10.33 0.63
CA GLY A 46 -6.97 -10.94 1.53
C GLY A 46 -8.41 -10.49 1.23
N ALA A 47 -9.39 -11.13 1.88
CA ALA A 47 -10.80 -10.84 1.73
C ALA A 47 -11.07 -9.33 1.81
N ARG A 48 -11.71 -8.79 0.77
CA ARG A 48 -12.10 -7.38 0.75
C ARG A 48 -13.22 -7.17 1.76
N ALA A 49 -13.17 -6.06 2.49
CA ALA A 49 -14.29 -5.64 3.32
C ALA A 49 -15.54 -5.47 2.43
N GLU A 50 -16.69 -5.90 2.93
CA GLU A 50 -17.96 -5.74 2.22
C GLU A 50 -18.34 -4.26 2.10
N PRO A 51 -19.04 -3.87 1.01
CA PRO A 51 -19.62 -2.54 0.88
C PRO A 51 -20.57 -2.22 2.04
N ALA A 52 -20.55 -0.98 2.51
CA ALA A 52 -21.43 -0.49 3.57
C ALA A 52 -22.27 0.68 3.07
N ASP A 53 -23.48 0.82 3.63
CA ASP A 53 -24.40 1.93 3.25
C ASP A 53 -23.84 3.31 3.59
N THR A 54 -22.85 3.39 4.49
CA THR A 54 -22.14 4.60 4.89
C THR A 54 -20.93 4.91 4.01
N ASP A 55 -20.66 4.10 2.97
CA ASP A 55 -19.50 4.27 2.11
C ASP A 55 -19.58 5.58 1.31
N ASN A 56 -18.49 6.33 1.29
CA ASN A 56 -18.34 7.46 0.40
C ASN A 56 -17.98 6.96 -1.01
N LEU A 57 -18.95 7.00 -1.93
CA LEU A 57 -18.81 6.50 -3.30
C LEU A 57 -17.92 7.38 -4.21
N LEU A 58 -17.33 8.45 -3.67
CA LEU A 58 -16.30 9.27 -4.33
C LEU A 58 -14.90 8.95 -3.83
N TYR A 59 -14.77 8.17 -2.74
CA TYR A 59 -13.49 7.80 -2.17
C TYR A 59 -13.02 6.44 -2.70
N TYR A 60 -11.86 6.43 -3.35
CA TYR A 60 -11.32 5.22 -3.99
C TYR A 60 -11.22 4.00 -3.07
N GLY A 61 -10.93 4.19 -1.78
CA GLY A 61 -10.84 3.11 -0.78
C GLY A 61 -12.18 2.40 -0.56
N HIS A 62 -13.30 3.13 -0.63
CA HIS A 62 -14.63 2.55 -0.59
C HIS A 62 -15.04 1.97 -1.94
N ILE A 63 -14.83 2.70 -3.03
CA ILE A 63 -15.12 2.24 -4.40
C ILE A 63 -14.47 0.88 -4.70
N ALA A 64 -13.24 0.68 -4.24
CA ALA A 64 -12.49 -0.56 -4.47
C ALA A 64 -13.18 -1.83 -3.94
N ARG A 65 -14.13 -1.70 -3.00
CA ARG A 65 -14.89 -2.81 -2.39
C ARG A 65 -16.03 -3.28 -3.28
N TYR A 66 -16.55 -2.39 -4.12
CA TYR A 66 -17.74 -2.65 -4.94
C TYR A 66 -17.43 -3.52 -6.15
N GLU A 67 -18.45 -4.29 -6.56
CA GLU A 67 -18.54 -4.79 -7.91
C GLU A 67 -19.19 -3.72 -8.82
N PRO A 68 -18.84 -3.68 -10.12
CA PRO A 68 -19.27 -2.59 -11.01
C PRO A 68 -20.78 -2.33 -11.00
N LYS A 69 -21.61 -3.38 -11.10
CA LYS A 69 -23.07 -3.26 -11.06
C LYS A 69 -23.57 -2.72 -9.72
N ALA A 70 -22.98 -3.19 -8.63
CA ALA A 70 -23.34 -2.75 -7.28
C ALA A 70 -22.97 -1.27 -7.06
N LEU A 71 -21.84 -0.83 -7.58
CA LEU A 71 -21.44 0.58 -7.53
C LEU A 71 -22.47 1.48 -8.25
N VAL A 72 -22.88 1.10 -9.47
CA VAL A 72 -23.87 1.89 -10.22
C VAL A 72 -25.19 1.98 -9.45
N ARG A 73 -25.68 0.85 -8.90
CA ARG A 73 -26.92 0.84 -8.09
C ARG A 73 -26.77 1.70 -6.84
N ALA A 74 -25.65 1.58 -6.11
CA ALA A 74 -25.40 2.41 -4.93
C ALA A 74 -25.38 3.89 -5.26
N ILE A 75 -24.76 4.30 -6.37
CA ILE A 75 -24.78 5.69 -6.85
C ILE A 75 -26.20 6.13 -7.20
N ALA A 76 -26.95 5.31 -7.93
CA ALA A 76 -28.32 5.60 -8.31
C ALA A 76 -29.23 5.80 -7.10
N THR A 77 -29.09 4.95 -6.08
CA THR A 77 -29.88 5.03 -4.86
C THR A 77 -29.47 6.19 -3.97
N HIS A 78 -28.17 6.34 -3.68
CA HIS A 78 -27.68 7.31 -2.69
C HIS A 78 -27.69 8.76 -3.19
N TYR A 79 -27.37 8.98 -4.48
CA TYR A 79 -27.28 10.35 -5.02
C TYR A 79 -28.50 10.79 -5.84
N TYR A 80 -29.24 9.84 -6.41
CA TYR A 80 -30.39 10.17 -7.26
C TYR A 80 -31.72 9.72 -6.68
N GLY A 81 -31.74 8.98 -5.56
CA GLY A 81 -32.97 8.48 -4.94
C GLY A 81 -33.71 7.45 -5.79
N LEU A 82 -33.06 6.82 -6.77
CA LEU A 82 -33.68 5.86 -7.66
C LEU A 82 -33.76 4.48 -6.98
N ALA A 83 -34.86 3.76 -7.21
CA ALA A 83 -35.07 2.41 -6.68
C ALA A 83 -35.72 1.49 -7.72
N GLY A 84 -35.64 0.19 -7.52
CA GLY A 84 -36.22 -0.81 -8.41
C GLY A 84 -35.64 -0.74 -9.83
N GLU A 85 -36.54 -0.83 -10.83
CA GLU A 85 -36.17 -0.80 -12.26
C GLU A 85 -35.48 0.51 -12.67
N ALA A 86 -35.82 1.64 -12.03
CA ALA A 86 -35.21 2.93 -12.31
C ALA A 86 -33.73 2.99 -11.92
N ALA A 87 -33.28 2.12 -10.99
CA ALA A 87 -31.89 1.98 -10.57
C ALA A 87 -31.12 0.90 -11.37
N GLU A 88 -31.76 0.27 -12.38
CA GLU A 88 -31.11 -0.81 -13.14
C GLU A 88 -29.98 -0.27 -14.04
N PRO A 89 -28.76 -0.79 -13.89
CA PRO A 89 -27.59 -0.26 -14.57
C PRO A 89 -27.65 -0.52 -16.09
N SER A 90 -27.39 0.52 -16.90
CA SER A 90 -27.14 0.36 -18.32
C SER A 90 -25.77 -0.31 -18.55
N ARG A 91 -25.60 -0.94 -19.73
CA ARG A 91 -24.30 -1.55 -20.10
C ARG A 91 -23.17 -0.53 -20.03
N PHE A 92 -23.39 0.67 -20.56
CA PHE A 92 -22.39 1.74 -20.54
C PHE A 92 -21.99 2.13 -19.12
N SER A 93 -22.96 2.29 -18.20
CA SER A 93 -22.67 2.65 -16.82
C SER A 93 -21.90 1.54 -16.08
N VAL A 94 -22.17 0.26 -16.39
CA VAL A 94 -21.43 -0.87 -15.83
C VAL A 94 -19.99 -0.92 -16.34
N ASP A 95 -19.77 -0.69 -17.64
CA ASP A 95 -18.44 -0.69 -18.24
C ASP A 95 -17.61 0.47 -17.66
N LEU A 96 -18.19 1.66 -17.51
CA LEU A 96 -17.54 2.80 -16.88
C LEU A 96 -17.22 2.53 -15.40
N ALA A 97 -18.17 2.00 -14.65
CA ALA A 97 -17.96 1.61 -13.25
C ALA A 97 -16.85 0.54 -13.12
N GLY A 98 -16.78 -0.38 -14.09
CA GLY A 98 -15.70 -1.37 -14.16
C GLY A 98 -14.32 -0.74 -14.22
N GLN A 99 -14.13 0.29 -15.04
CA GLN A 99 -12.88 1.03 -15.12
C GLN A 99 -12.60 1.80 -13.82
N ILE A 100 -13.61 2.46 -13.25
CA ILE A 100 -13.49 3.22 -12.00
C ILE A 100 -13.07 2.28 -10.85
N VAL A 101 -13.76 1.15 -10.68
CA VAL A 101 -13.43 0.15 -9.66
C VAL A 101 -12.04 -0.42 -9.85
N THR A 102 -11.66 -0.74 -11.09
CA THR A 102 -10.32 -1.25 -11.39
C THR A 102 -9.24 -0.23 -11.02
N ASN A 103 -9.41 1.04 -11.41
CA ASN A 103 -8.48 2.10 -11.05
C ASN A 103 -8.42 2.33 -9.54
N ALA A 104 -9.56 2.29 -8.84
CA ALA A 104 -9.63 2.40 -7.39
C ALA A 104 -8.85 1.26 -6.70
N ARG A 105 -9.01 0.04 -7.17
CA ARG A 105 -8.27 -1.15 -6.67
C ARG A 105 -6.76 -1.03 -6.89
N ILE A 106 -6.34 -0.57 -8.07
CA ILE A 106 -4.92 -0.30 -8.36
C ILE A 106 -4.36 0.77 -7.43
N THR A 107 -5.13 1.84 -7.18
CA THR A 107 -4.71 2.94 -6.30
C THR A 107 -4.54 2.47 -4.86
N VAL A 108 -5.51 1.75 -4.28
CA VAL A 108 -5.42 1.20 -2.92
C VAL A 108 -4.16 0.35 -2.79
N ARG A 109 -3.95 -0.58 -3.73
CA ARG A 109 -2.77 -1.46 -3.72
C ARG A 109 -1.47 -0.67 -3.72
N LYS A 110 -1.33 0.31 -4.61
CA LYS A 110 -0.11 1.13 -4.70
C LYS A 110 0.16 1.87 -3.39
N LEU A 111 -0.88 2.42 -2.78
CA LEU A 111 -0.77 3.11 -1.50
C LEU A 111 -0.38 2.18 -0.36
N ASP A 112 -0.90 0.95 -0.33
CA ASP A 112 -0.53 -0.05 0.68
C ASP A 112 0.95 -0.42 0.56
N PHE A 113 1.44 -0.72 -0.65
CA PHE A 113 2.87 -0.98 -0.86
C PHE A 113 3.73 0.22 -0.46
N PHE A 114 3.33 1.43 -0.84
CA PHE A 114 4.05 2.64 -0.48
C PHE A 114 4.07 2.85 1.04
N ARG A 115 2.94 2.63 1.73
CA ARG A 115 2.84 2.73 3.19
C ARG A 115 3.79 1.75 3.88
N TYR A 116 3.80 0.48 3.48
CA TYR A 116 4.71 -0.51 4.06
C TYR A 116 6.18 -0.19 3.77
N SER A 117 6.48 0.25 2.55
CA SER A 117 7.82 0.74 2.20
C SER A 117 8.26 1.87 3.13
N LEU A 118 7.42 2.87 3.35
CA LEU A 118 7.74 4.01 4.22
C LEU A 118 7.97 3.58 5.68
N LEU A 119 7.17 2.66 6.21
CA LEU A 119 7.33 2.13 7.56
C LEU A 119 8.66 1.39 7.72
N LEU A 120 9.03 0.54 6.76
CA LEU A 120 10.30 -0.19 6.77
C LEU A 120 11.49 0.74 6.59
N PHE A 121 11.38 1.76 5.73
CA PHE A 121 12.39 2.78 5.57
C PHE A 121 12.66 3.51 6.89
N THR A 122 11.61 3.99 7.54
CA THR A 122 11.71 4.70 8.80
C THR A 122 12.35 3.83 9.89
N ALA A 123 11.90 2.58 10.02
CA ALA A 123 12.46 1.62 10.96
C ALA A 123 13.95 1.35 10.67
N GLY A 124 14.31 1.15 9.41
CA GLY A 124 15.68 0.91 8.98
C GLY A 124 16.62 2.06 9.31
N VAL A 125 16.18 3.30 9.04
CA VAL A 125 16.94 4.52 9.38
C VAL A 125 17.12 4.66 10.89
N LEU A 126 16.08 4.46 11.68
CA LEU A 126 16.16 4.58 13.15
C LEU A 126 17.09 3.53 13.76
N ILE A 127 17.03 2.28 13.28
CA ILE A 127 17.91 1.21 13.75
C ILE A 127 19.36 1.50 13.39
N ALA A 128 19.63 1.93 12.16
CA ALA A 128 20.98 2.29 11.74
C ALA A 128 21.54 3.48 12.54
N ALA A 129 20.75 4.51 12.77
CA ALA A 129 21.14 5.67 13.56
C ALA A 129 21.43 5.29 15.03
N ALA A 130 20.59 4.46 15.63
CA ALA A 130 20.82 3.95 17.00
C ALA A 130 22.10 3.11 17.08
N ALA A 131 22.37 2.26 16.10
CA ALA A 131 23.59 1.46 16.04
C ALA A 131 24.85 2.33 15.93
N MET A 132 24.79 3.38 15.11
CA MET A 132 25.91 4.34 15.00
C MET A 132 26.12 5.13 16.29
N ALA A 133 25.04 5.58 16.94
CA ALA A 133 25.16 6.29 18.23
C ALA A 133 25.77 5.42 19.32
N LEU A 134 25.39 4.14 19.41
CA LEU A 134 25.99 3.18 20.34
C LEU A 134 27.47 2.93 20.04
N ALA A 135 27.84 2.82 18.76
CA ALA A 135 29.23 2.67 18.37
C ALA A 135 30.08 3.89 18.79
N ALA A 136 29.56 5.10 18.62
CA ALA A 136 30.26 6.33 19.02
C ALA A 136 30.50 6.43 20.54
N VAL A 137 29.53 6.02 21.35
CA VAL A 137 29.66 6.02 22.83
C VAL A 137 30.69 5.00 23.33
N VAL A 138 30.83 3.84 22.65
CA VAL A 138 31.76 2.80 23.05
C VAL A 138 33.23 3.16 22.71
N VAL A 139 33.44 4.03 21.72
CA VAL A 139 34.76 4.44 21.24
C VAL A 139 35.26 5.71 21.97
N SER A 140 34.36 6.47 22.60
CA SER A 140 34.70 7.65 23.44
C SER A 140 35.11 7.24 24.85
#